data_bd118ce6208b270cc6704c5e7047cf1d
#
_entry.id   bd118ce6208b270cc6704c5e7047cf1d
#
_cell.length_a   1.000
_cell.length_b   1.000
_cell.length_c   1.000
_cell.angle_alpha   90.00
_cell.angle_beta   90.00
_cell.angle_gamma   90.00
#
_symmetry.space_group_name_H-M   'P 1'
#
loop_
_entity.id
_entity.type
_entity.pdbx_description
1 polymer ?
#
loop_
_entity_poly.entity_id
_entity_poly.type
_entity_poly.pdbx_seq_one_letter_code
_entity_poly.pdbx_strand_id
1 'polypeptide(L)'
;MISHVFLFNTNMQNTFSDSDQISVVSSFATLVNSNFHGNMNAICWHRNLLGDFKEIVSKLDLIENITEISIEDLSALQLSEQGHIARETILNDIQLLSDFGASPSLNLLKNYERDDEFDFISTDVYSFHVDRAPIETNTFLCTYYGPASDILPNNQVEQKISIPSIR
;
A
#
# COMPACT_ATOMS: atom_id res chain seq x y z
N MET A 1 -6.43 -15.17 7.35
CA MET A 1 -5.34 -14.88 6.39
C MET A 1 -5.69 -13.54 5.79
N ILE A 2 -4.81 -12.55 5.86
CA ILE A 2 -5.07 -11.26 5.23
C ILE A 2 -4.49 -11.33 3.83
N SER A 3 -5.31 -10.99 2.85
CA SER A 3 -4.91 -10.93 1.45
C SER A 3 -4.64 -9.48 1.09
N HIS A 4 -3.46 -9.18 0.54
CA HIS A 4 -3.07 -7.82 0.20
C HIS A 4 -3.47 -7.50 -1.24
N VAL A 5 -4.13 -6.36 -1.40
CA VAL A 5 -4.49 -5.80 -2.70
C VAL A 5 -3.68 -4.53 -2.90
N PHE A 6 -2.84 -4.50 -3.93
CA PHE A 6 -1.94 -3.39 -4.18
C PHE A 6 -2.38 -2.55 -5.36
N LEU A 7 -2.39 -1.24 -5.16
CA LEU A 7 -2.53 -0.21 -6.19
C LEU A 7 -1.13 0.36 -6.43
N PHE A 8 -0.45 -0.03 -7.50
CA PHE A 8 0.92 0.41 -7.75
C PHE A 8 1.02 1.57 -8.74
N ASN A 9 1.95 2.48 -8.43
CA ASN A 9 2.43 3.49 -9.34
C ASN A 9 3.62 2.95 -10.16
N THR A 10 3.54 2.97 -11.49
CA THR A 10 4.56 2.46 -12.40
C THR A 10 5.78 3.33 -12.60
N ASN A 11 5.88 4.49 -11.96
CA ASN A 11 7.09 5.33 -12.02
C ASN A 11 8.29 4.71 -11.27
N MET A 12 8.09 3.59 -10.56
CA MET A 12 9.16 2.74 -10.08
C MET A 12 9.39 1.58 -11.07
N GLN A 13 10.64 1.30 -11.40
CA GLN A 13 11.09 0.30 -12.38
C GLN A 13 10.78 -1.17 -11.99
N ASN A 14 9.88 -1.43 -11.06
CA ASN A 14 9.44 -2.78 -10.71
C ASN A 14 8.22 -3.15 -11.56
N THR A 15 8.48 -3.74 -12.71
CA THR A 15 7.47 -4.44 -13.50
C THR A 15 7.08 -5.71 -12.75
N PHE A 16 5.97 -5.69 -12.02
CA PHE A 16 5.36 -6.94 -11.58
C PHE A 16 4.91 -7.69 -12.82
N SER A 17 5.48 -8.84 -13.05
CA SER A 17 4.96 -9.79 -14.02
C SER A 17 3.91 -10.67 -13.35
N ASP A 18 2.88 -11.01 -14.09
CA ASP A 18 1.92 -12.03 -13.66
C ASP A 18 2.68 -13.31 -13.29
N SER A 19 2.36 -13.87 -12.14
CA SER A 19 3.00 -15.07 -11.60
C SER A 19 1.97 -15.89 -10.83
N ASP A 20 2.32 -17.09 -10.39
CA ASP A 20 1.46 -17.90 -9.53
C ASP A 20 1.24 -17.30 -8.13
N GLN A 21 2.00 -16.24 -7.77
CA GLN A 21 1.93 -15.54 -6.48
C GLN A 21 1.27 -14.16 -6.59
N ILE A 22 1.36 -13.50 -7.74
CA ILE A 22 0.85 -12.16 -7.97
C ILE A 22 0.02 -12.16 -9.25
N SER A 23 -1.24 -11.74 -9.16
CA SER A 23 -2.10 -11.51 -10.33
C SER A 23 -2.11 -10.03 -10.68
N VAL A 24 -1.92 -9.72 -11.96
CA VAL A 24 -1.95 -8.35 -12.47
C VAL A 24 -3.26 -8.11 -13.21
N VAL A 25 -3.98 -7.07 -12.79
CA VAL A 25 -5.28 -6.69 -13.35
C VAL A 25 -5.23 -5.29 -13.96
N SER A 26 -6.13 -5.02 -14.88
CA SER A 26 -6.15 -3.77 -15.67
C SER A 26 -7.17 -2.73 -15.19
N SER A 27 -8.01 -3.06 -14.21
CA SER A 27 -9.04 -2.13 -13.72
C SER A 27 -9.36 -2.35 -12.24
N PHE A 28 -9.88 -1.30 -11.58
CA PHE A 28 -10.40 -1.38 -10.22
C PHE A 28 -11.55 -2.41 -10.12
N ALA A 29 -12.46 -2.41 -11.09
CA ALA A 29 -13.56 -3.38 -11.09
C ALA A 29 -13.06 -4.83 -11.12
N THR A 30 -12.02 -5.11 -11.90
CA THR A 30 -11.39 -6.44 -11.90
C THR A 30 -10.70 -6.73 -10.57
N LEU A 31 -9.99 -5.74 -10.01
CA LEU A 31 -9.30 -5.85 -8.72
C LEU A 31 -10.23 -6.33 -7.61
N VAL A 32 -11.34 -5.62 -7.42
CA VAL A 32 -12.28 -5.88 -6.30
C VAL A 32 -13.15 -7.12 -6.49
N ASN A 33 -13.29 -7.60 -7.73
CA ASN A 33 -14.02 -8.83 -8.04
C ASN A 33 -13.12 -10.07 -8.18
N SER A 34 -11.80 -9.90 -8.06
CA SER A 34 -10.87 -11.02 -8.10
C SER A 34 -10.77 -11.69 -6.72
N ASN A 35 -10.66 -13.01 -6.74
CA ASN A 35 -10.47 -13.79 -5.52
C ASN A 35 -9.05 -14.34 -5.45
N PHE A 36 -8.51 -14.42 -4.26
CA PHE A 36 -7.25 -15.11 -4.01
C PHE A 36 -7.44 -16.61 -4.17
N HIS A 37 -6.51 -17.26 -4.86
CA HIS A 37 -6.54 -18.71 -5.08
C HIS A 37 -5.11 -19.28 -5.13
N GLY A 38 -4.97 -20.57 -4.81
CA GLY A 38 -3.68 -21.28 -4.86
C GLY A 38 -2.64 -20.61 -3.95
N ASN A 39 -1.51 -20.25 -4.52
CA ASN A 39 -0.39 -19.60 -3.82
C ASN A 39 -0.41 -18.07 -3.93
N MET A 40 -1.46 -17.50 -4.47
CA MET A 40 -1.57 -16.06 -4.69
C MET A 40 -1.57 -15.31 -3.35
N ASN A 41 -0.69 -14.33 -3.22
CA ASN A 41 -0.58 -13.47 -2.03
C ASN A 41 -0.80 -11.99 -2.34
N ALA A 42 -0.88 -11.62 -3.62
CA ALA A 42 -1.21 -10.26 -4.02
C ALA A 42 -2.00 -10.20 -5.33
N ILE A 43 -2.87 -9.18 -5.45
CA ILE A 43 -3.51 -8.79 -6.70
C ILE A 43 -3.15 -7.32 -6.94
N CYS A 44 -2.56 -7.05 -8.10
CA CYS A 44 -2.05 -5.74 -8.47
C CYS A 44 -2.89 -5.10 -9.56
N TRP A 45 -3.45 -3.93 -9.33
CA TRP A 45 -3.95 -3.10 -10.41
C TRP A 45 -2.81 -2.24 -10.96
N HIS A 46 -2.29 -2.66 -12.12
CA HIS A 46 -1.22 -1.97 -12.80
C HIS A 46 -1.77 -0.75 -13.59
N ARG A 47 -1.28 0.45 -13.28
CA ARG A 47 -1.69 1.68 -13.93
C ARG A 47 -0.56 2.70 -13.94
N ASN A 48 -0.59 3.60 -14.91
CA ASN A 48 0.33 4.73 -14.97
C ASN A 48 -0.34 5.94 -14.31
N LEU A 49 0.16 6.35 -13.15
CA LEU A 49 -0.31 7.54 -12.45
C LEU A 49 0.34 8.79 -13.05
N LEU A 50 -0.50 9.72 -13.50
CA LEU A 50 -0.07 11.02 -14.04
C LEU A 50 -0.12 12.08 -12.95
N GLY A 51 0.72 13.11 -13.10
CA GLY A 51 0.76 14.27 -12.20
C GLY A 51 2.00 14.30 -11.31
N ASP A 52 2.16 15.40 -10.58
CA ASP A 52 3.29 15.63 -9.68
C ASP A 52 2.91 15.37 -8.22
N PHE A 53 3.00 14.11 -7.81
CA PHE A 53 2.79 13.69 -6.43
C PHE A 53 3.86 14.22 -5.47
N LYS A 54 5.09 14.49 -5.99
CA LYS A 54 6.15 15.08 -5.19
C LYS A 54 5.78 16.51 -4.76
N GLU A 55 5.12 17.27 -5.62
CA GLU A 55 4.65 18.61 -5.27
C GLU A 55 3.68 18.53 -4.08
N ILE A 56 2.73 17.59 -4.09
CA ILE A 56 1.78 17.39 -2.98
C ILE A 56 2.54 17.11 -1.68
N VAL A 57 3.43 16.11 -1.68
CA VAL A 57 4.22 15.74 -0.49
C VAL A 57 5.04 16.92 0.04
N SER A 58 5.61 17.75 -0.86
CA SER A 58 6.44 18.90 -0.46
C SER A 58 5.66 20.06 0.17
N LYS A 59 4.33 20.09 0.01
CA LYS A 59 3.44 21.15 0.51
C LYS A 59 2.59 20.72 1.71
N LEU A 60 2.64 19.46 2.07
CA LEU A 60 1.98 18.95 3.27
C LEU A 60 2.89 19.07 4.47
N ASP A 61 2.31 19.44 5.62
CA ASP A 61 3.03 19.51 6.88
C ASP A 61 3.11 18.12 7.52
N LEU A 62 4.32 17.68 7.77
CA LEU A 62 4.59 16.44 8.49
C LEU A 62 4.68 16.75 10.00
N ILE A 63 3.61 16.49 10.73
CA ILE A 63 3.50 16.79 12.16
C ILE A 63 4.15 15.68 12.99
N GLU A 64 3.92 14.43 12.59
CA GLU A 64 4.41 13.22 13.26
C GLU A 64 5.10 12.28 12.26
N ASN A 65 5.64 11.16 12.73
CA ASN A 65 6.24 10.16 11.84
C ASN A 65 5.24 9.61 10.82
N ILE A 66 3.96 9.54 11.22
CA ILE A 66 2.83 9.22 10.35
C ILE A 66 1.77 10.29 10.61
N THR A 67 1.42 11.05 9.58
CA THR A 67 0.41 12.11 9.65
C THR A 67 -0.74 11.78 8.72
N GLU A 68 -1.93 11.59 9.26
CA GLU A 68 -3.15 11.41 8.44
C GLU A 68 -3.53 12.75 7.79
N ILE A 69 -3.76 12.72 6.48
CA ILE A 69 -4.09 13.90 5.68
C ILE A 69 -5.58 13.88 5.38
N SER A 70 -6.28 14.91 5.80
CA SER A 70 -7.70 15.07 5.49
C SER A 70 -7.93 15.43 4.02
N ILE A 71 -9.13 15.16 3.51
CA ILE A 71 -9.53 15.60 2.15
C ILE A 71 -9.53 17.13 2.06
N GLU A 72 -9.87 17.81 3.16
CA GLU A 72 -9.86 19.26 3.27
C GLU A 72 -8.44 19.83 3.13
N ASP A 73 -7.45 19.26 3.85
CA ASP A 73 -6.05 19.67 3.76
C ASP A 73 -5.50 19.45 2.36
N LEU A 74 -5.76 18.28 1.78
CA LEU A 74 -5.35 17.96 0.41
C LEU A 74 -5.97 18.93 -0.60
N SER A 75 -7.25 19.28 -0.42
CA SER A 75 -8.00 20.18 -1.32
C SER A 75 -7.56 21.63 -1.21
N ALA A 76 -7.09 22.07 -0.04
CA ALA A 76 -6.63 23.42 0.22
C ALA A 76 -5.26 23.74 -0.40
N LEU A 77 -4.50 22.74 -0.84
CA LEU A 77 -3.17 22.94 -1.42
C LEU A 77 -3.24 23.78 -2.70
N GLN A 78 -2.38 24.77 -2.78
CA GLN A 78 -2.15 25.55 -4.02
C GLN A 78 -1.15 24.79 -4.88
N LEU A 79 -1.63 24.19 -5.97
CA LEU A 79 -0.86 23.25 -6.79
C LEU A 79 -0.67 23.78 -8.20
N SER A 80 0.38 23.32 -8.87
CA SER A 80 0.54 23.45 -10.32
C SER A 80 -0.51 22.60 -11.07
N GLU A 81 -0.58 22.73 -12.39
CA GLU A 81 -1.45 21.89 -13.21
C GLU A 81 -1.16 20.38 -12.98
N GLN A 82 0.12 20.01 -12.91
CA GLN A 82 0.52 18.63 -12.67
C GLN A 82 0.21 18.16 -11.23
N GLY A 83 0.35 19.05 -10.25
CA GLY A 83 -0.09 18.78 -8.89
C GLY A 83 -1.61 18.59 -8.77
N HIS A 84 -2.40 19.36 -9.52
CA HIS A 84 -3.85 19.16 -9.60
C HIS A 84 -4.20 17.78 -10.16
N ILE A 85 -3.54 17.33 -11.23
CA ILE A 85 -3.75 15.99 -11.81
C ILE A 85 -3.44 14.91 -10.76
N ALA A 86 -2.35 15.05 -10.03
CA ALA A 86 -1.98 14.11 -8.94
C ALA A 86 -3.04 14.10 -7.83
N ARG A 87 -3.52 15.26 -7.39
CA ARG A 87 -4.57 15.38 -6.37
C ARG A 87 -5.87 14.70 -6.80
N GLU A 88 -6.33 14.96 -8.01
CA GLU A 88 -7.55 14.33 -8.56
C GLU A 88 -7.41 12.80 -8.61
N THR A 89 -6.21 12.29 -8.91
CA THR A 89 -5.93 10.85 -8.87
C THR A 89 -6.14 10.29 -7.46
N ILE A 90 -5.59 10.94 -6.43
CA ILE A 90 -5.75 10.52 -5.03
C ILE A 90 -7.23 10.56 -4.61
N LEU A 91 -7.93 11.66 -4.90
CA LEU A 91 -9.34 11.82 -4.55
C LEU A 91 -10.24 10.78 -5.23
N ASN A 92 -9.98 10.49 -6.51
CA ASN A 92 -10.69 9.44 -7.23
C ASN A 92 -10.47 8.05 -6.63
N ASP A 93 -9.25 7.74 -6.18
CA ASP A 93 -8.96 6.46 -5.53
C ASP A 93 -9.67 6.33 -4.17
N ILE A 94 -9.66 7.40 -3.38
CA ILE A 94 -10.40 7.46 -2.12
C ILE A 94 -11.89 7.24 -2.38
N GLN A 95 -12.45 7.87 -3.40
CA GLN A 95 -13.86 7.71 -3.75
C GLN A 95 -14.16 6.29 -4.23
N LEU A 96 -13.34 5.70 -5.10
CA LEU A 96 -13.52 4.32 -5.58
C LEU A 96 -13.52 3.31 -4.43
N LEU A 97 -12.60 3.46 -3.46
CA LEU A 97 -12.54 2.59 -2.29
C LEU A 97 -13.74 2.81 -1.37
N SER A 98 -14.16 4.06 -1.16
CA SER A 98 -15.34 4.40 -0.34
C SER A 98 -16.63 3.85 -0.96
N ASP A 99 -16.79 3.97 -2.27
CA ASP A 99 -17.95 3.42 -3.01
C ASP A 99 -17.97 1.88 -2.96
N PHE A 100 -16.81 1.26 -2.88
CA PHE A 100 -16.69 -0.19 -2.66
C PHE A 100 -17.02 -0.61 -1.22
N GLY A 101 -17.12 0.34 -0.28
CA GLY A 101 -17.43 0.10 1.14
C GLY A 101 -16.19 -0.04 2.03
N ALA A 102 -15.01 0.30 1.54
CA ALA A 102 -13.80 0.42 2.36
C ALA A 102 -13.76 1.78 3.09
N SER A 103 -12.88 1.89 4.09
CA SER A 103 -12.60 3.14 4.81
C SER A 103 -11.14 3.53 4.55
N PRO A 104 -10.84 4.18 3.41
CA PRO A 104 -9.48 4.56 3.07
C PRO A 104 -8.99 5.71 3.95
N SER A 105 -7.70 5.69 4.32
CA SER A 105 -7.00 6.82 4.92
C SER A 105 -5.81 7.21 4.04
N LEU A 106 -5.56 8.52 3.93
CA LEU A 106 -4.38 9.06 3.26
C LEU A 106 -3.35 9.44 4.31
N ASN A 107 -2.14 8.92 4.18
CA ASN A 107 -1.09 9.16 5.15
C ASN A 107 0.17 9.73 4.50
N LEU A 108 0.77 10.71 5.16
CA LEU A 108 2.11 11.19 4.89
C LEU A 108 3.07 10.52 5.90
N LEU A 109 4.04 9.75 5.38
CA LEU A 109 4.98 9.00 6.21
C LEU A 109 6.39 9.57 6.08
N LYS A 110 7.07 9.77 7.22
CA LYS A 110 8.51 10.02 7.27
C LYS A 110 9.27 8.72 7.52
N ASN A 111 8.90 8.02 8.56
CA ASN A 111 9.45 6.73 8.96
C ASN A 111 8.48 6.03 9.90
N TYR A 112 8.65 4.73 10.04
CA TYR A 112 8.05 3.97 11.13
C TYR A 112 9.01 3.89 12.30
N GLU A 113 8.47 3.75 13.50
CA GLU A 113 9.28 3.46 14.69
C GLU A 113 9.91 2.07 14.54
N ARG A 114 11.16 1.94 14.97
CA ARG A 114 11.84 0.67 15.03
C ARG A 114 11.64 0.04 16.41
N ASP A 115 11.39 -1.25 16.41
CA ASP A 115 11.33 -2.03 17.63
C ASP A 115 12.72 -2.65 17.87
N ASP A 116 13.47 -2.00 18.74
CA ASP A 116 14.82 -2.43 19.14
C ASP A 116 14.79 -3.34 20.40
N GLU A 117 13.59 -3.79 20.84
CA GLU A 117 13.42 -4.55 22.10
C GLU A 117 14.00 -5.96 22.03
N PHE A 118 14.12 -6.52 20.81
CA PHE A 118 14.62 -7.89 20.61
C PHE A 118 15.70 -7.96 19.52
N ASP A 119 16.94 -8.19 19.90
CA ASP A 119 18.09 -8.28 18.99
C ASP A 119 17.98 -9.42 17.95
N PHE A 120 17.16 -10.45 18.20
CA PHE A 120 17.07 -11.65 17.38
C PHE A 120 15.79 -11.80 16.57
N ILE A 121 14.77 -10.98 16.83
CA ILE A 121 13.51 -10.95 16.08
C ILE A 121 13.08 -9.51 15.89
N SER A 122 13.06 -9.02 14.66
CA SER A 122 12.40 -7.77 14.34
C SER A 122 10.89 -7.99 14.31
N THR A 123 10.15 -7.19 15.07
CA THR A 123 8.69 -7.17 15.15
C THR A 123 8.08 -5.91 14.58
N ASP A 124 8.93 -4.99 14.10
CA ASP A 124 8.53 -3.75 13.48
C ASP A 124 8.05 -3.91 12.03
N VAL A 125 7.45 -2.85 11.47
CA VAL A 125 6.91 -2.82 10.11
C VAL A 125 7.99 -2.90 9.01
N TYR A 126 9.27 -2.77 9.35
CA TYR A 126 10.38 -2.97 8.41
C TYR A 126 10.72 -4.45 8.19
N SER A 127 10.20 -5.35 9.04
CA SER A 127 10.34 -6.79 8.83
C SER A 127 9.27 -7.30 7.90
N PHE A 128 9.56 -8.36 7.13
CA PHE A 128 8.51 -9.07 6.40
C PHE A 128 7.56 -9.72 7.39
N HIS A 129 6.29 -9.38 7.30
CA HIS A 129 5.24 -9.86 8.18
C HIS A 129 3.95 -10.11 7.41
N VAL A 130 3.01 -10.76 8.07
CA VAL A 130 1.64 -10.90 7.59
C VAL A 130 0.76 -10.11 8.56
N ASP A 131 0.03 -9.15 8.03
CA ASP A 131 -0.95 -8.41 8.83
C ASP A 131 -1.99 -9.36 9.42
N ARG A 132 -2.45 -9.02 10.61
CA ARG A 132 -3.43 -9.82 11.31
C ARG A 132 -4.72 -9.02 11.49
N ALA A 133 -5.85 -9.59 11.05
CA ALA A 133 -7.17 -9.06 11.35
C ALA A 133 -8.01 -10.10 12.12
N PRO A 134 -8.96 -9.64 12.96
CA PRO A 134 -9.85 -10.54 13.70
C PRO A 134 -10.82 -11.32 12.79
N ILE A 135 -11.09 -10.79 11.60
CA ILE A 135 -11.88 -11.43 10.55
C ILE A 135 -11.08 -11.45 9.25
N GLU A 136 -11.40 -12.39 8.37
CA GLU A 136 -10.80 -12.43 7.03
C GLU A 136 -11.20 -11.17 6.26
N THR A 137 -10.21 -10.41 5.79
CA THR A 137 -10.43 -9.15 5.07
C THR A 137 -9.31 -8.89 4.07
N ASN A 138 -9.58 -8.07 3.08
CA ASN A 138 -8.59 -7.57 2.13
C ASN A 138 -8.03 -6.23 2.62
N THR A 139 -6.71 -6.05 2.43
CA THR A 139 -6.04 -4.76 2.64
C THR A 139 -5.72 -4.13 1.29
N PHE A 140 -6.15 -2.90 1.08
CA PHE A 140 -5.83 -2.10 -0.11
C PHE A 140 -4.69 -1.16 0.23
N LEU A 141 -3.60 -1.20 -0.57
CA LEU A 141 -2.44 -0.34 -0.38
C LEU A 141 -2.11 0.40 -1.69
N CYS A 142 -1.83 1.70 -1.60
CA CYS A 142 -1.36 2.52 -2.70
C CYS A 142 -0.27 3.46 -2.22
N THR A 143 0.89 3.44 -2.88
CA THR A 143 1.96 4.41 -2.65
C THR A 143 2.04 5.36 -3.83
N TYR A 144 1.70 6.63 -3.64
CA TYR A 144 1.73 7.66 -4.69
C TYR A 144 3.12 8.26 -4.89
N TYR A 145 3.92 8.32 -3.82
CA TYR A 145 5.27 8.88 -3.85
C TYR A 145 6.17 8.22 -2.80
N GLY A 146 7.43 8.00 -3.15
CA GLY A 146 8.42 7.36 -2.27
C GLY A 146 8.46 5.83 -2.42
N PRO A 147 9.19 5.14 -1.54
CA PRO A 147 9.29 3.69 -1.53
C PRO A 147 7.93 3.03 -1.29
N ALA A 148 7.63 1.99 -2.06
CA ALA A 148 6.45 1.15 -1.87
C ALA A 148 6.78 -0.07 -1.01
N SER A 149 5.74 -0.82 -0.59
CA SER A 149 5.91 -2.08 0.12
C SER A 149 6.51 -3.15 -0.80
N ASP A 150 7.47 -3.90 -0.27
CA ASP A 150 8.00 -5.09 -0.93
C ASP A 150 7.13 -6.30 -0.61
N ILE A 151 6.90 -7.15 -1.62
CA ILE A 151 6.14 -8.39 -1.48
C ILE A 151 7.10 -9.57 -1.60
N LEU A 152 7.10 -10.43 -0.60
CA LEU A 152 7.91 -11.64 -0.62
C LEU A 152 7.03 -12.85 -0.98
N PRO A 153 7.43 -13.65 -1.99
CA PRO A 153 6.70 -14.86 -2.36
C PRO A 153 6.58 -15.84 -1.20
N ASN A 154 5.40 -16.44 -1.01
CA ASN A 154 5.12 -17.36 0.09
C ASN A 154 6.08 -18.57 0.16
N ASN A 155 6.60 -19.01 -1.00
CA ASN A 155 7.55 -20.11 -1.08
C ASN A 155 8.99 -19.74 -0.73
N GLN A 156 9.26 -18.46 -0.45
CA GLN A 156 10.58 -17.93 -0.05
C GLN A 156 10.62 -17.52 1.42
N VAL A 157 9.55 -17.79 2.17
CA VAL A 157 9.42 -17.41 3.58
C VAL A 157 8.96 -18.57 4.44
N GLU A 158 9.38 -18.56 5.70
CA GLU A 158 8.85 -19.38 6.75
C GLU A 158 8.41 -18.50 7.91
N GLN A 159 7.17 -18.69 8.38
CA GLN A 159 6.67 -17.92 9.52
C GLN A 159 7.43 -18.31 10.77
N LYS A 160 7.99 -17.35 11.50
CA LYS A 160 8.77 -17.58 12.72
C LYS A 160 8.00 -18.37 13.78
N ILE A 161 6.68 -18.19 13.88
CA ILE A 161 5.83 -18.94 14.82
C ILE A 161 5.83 -20.45 14.53
N SER A 162 6.18 -20.85 13.32
CA SER A 162 6.28 -22.26 12.91
C SER A 162 7.64 -22.86 13.22
N ILE A 163 8.64 -22.05 13.61
CA ILE A 163 9.99 -22.49 13.94
C ILE A 163 10.04 -22.88 15.43
N PRO A 164 10.24 -24.16 15.79
CA PRO A 164 10.16 -24.63 17.19
C PRO A 164 11.13 -23.94 18.16
N SER A 165 12.29 -23.50 17.66
CA SER A 165 13.33 -22.81 18.46
C SER A 165 13.01 -21.34 18.80
N ILE A 166 11.92 -20.79 18.25
CA ILE A 166 11.53 -19.39 18.44
C ILE A 166 10.21 -19.27 19.25
N ARG A 167 9.57 -20.39 19.57
CA ARG A 167 8.35 -20.44 20.40
C ARG A 167 8.63 -20.23 21.88
#